data_8bc8981207572540421002ff3578a234
#
_entry.id   8bc8981207572540421002ff3578a234
#
_cell.length_a   1.000
_cell.length_b   1.000
_cell.length_c   1.000
_cell.angle_alpha   90.00
_cell.angle_beta   90.00
_cell.angle_gamma   90.00
#
_symmetry.space_group_name_H-M   'P 1'
#
loop_
_entity.id
_entity.type
_entity.pdbx_description
1 polymer ?
#
loop_
_entity_poly.entity_id
_entity_poly.type
_entity_poly.pdbx_seq_one_letter_code
_entity_poly.pdbx_strand_id
1 'polypeptide(L)'
;MHPEFQLGAWRVQPQLNSLVCDQRTIRLEPKMMGVLVCLAQRSGDVVSKEQLVQEVWRDTFVTDDVLIRCVSELRKAFGDNAGKPAVIETIPKRGYRLLLPVVTVAHSDRPGNAMQAQFMDSIAVLPFENTGRDPAMEYLSEGIAETIINSLSRLQQLRVVPRTTAFQYKAKPLNAAQIGRELGVRIVLTGHVVQRSDRLIVGAELIDPVEHAQLWGRTFDRRKEDIFSIESEIAAEIPNHLRLPLTDMQKRQLTKRSTESRDAYHLYLKAMYFANKYTPDGFRKGLDYCRQAIEADPVYADAYAGLSYLYSLMGAFDTVPALEAFPRARAAALKALEIDDGLSDAHAVLGFVKMVHDWDWQGAETEFRQAIELGPHMPGGHYAFSHWCLAKGELKQAVEEAKRAIDLDPLSLPKNYHLGAVYFFAHQYDLAIAQLHKTSELDPSFGIAHNLLAVTYATKGMFGEAVEEAETARALYDGLYSQVTLAGVNALMGKLVEARKILGEVEQVSKAPYFPRALWCAKIHALLAERDQAFVWLDRAWEAREPALIYLRQGPGFERLHDDPRFADFLRRIGLTA
;
A
#
# COMPACT_ATOMS: atom_id res chain seq x y z
N MET A 1 18.12 4.97 21.65
CA MET A 1 17.97 6.15 20.75
C MET A 1 17.06 7.14 21.45
N HIS A 2 17.35 8.43 21.41
CA HIS A 2 16.52 9.43 22.09
C HIS A 2 15.40 9.90 21.17
N PRO A 3 14.14 9.98 21.63
CA PRO A 3 13.02 10.47 20.83
C PRO A 3 13.18 11.97 20.51
N GLU A 4 12.48 12.44 19.48
CA GLU A 4 12.35 13.86 19.19
C GLU A 4 11.56 14.56 20.31
N PHE A 5 11.89 15.82 20.59
CA PHE A 5 11.19 16.61 21.59
C PHE A 5 11.10 18.10 21.19
N GLN A 6 10.08 18.78 21.71
CA GLN A 6 9.89 20.21 21.55
C GLN A 6 10.54 20.96 22.72
N LEU A 7 11.29 21.99 22.39
CA LEU A 7 11.94 22.87 23.34
C LEU A 7 11.56 24.34 22.99
N GLY A 8 10.51 24.85 23.58
CA GLY A 8 9.92 26.11 23.16
C GLY A 8 9.44 26.06 21.71
N ALA A 9 9.91 26.98 20.85
CA ALA A 9 9.61 26.98 19.42
C ALA A 9 10.46 25.97 18.60
N TRP A 10 11.47 25.33 19.20
CA TRP A 10 12.40 24.45 18.51
C TRP A 10 12.00 22.98 18.63
N ARG A 11 11.90 22.30 17.48
CA ARG A 11 11.85 20.83 17.41
C ARG A 11 13.29 20.29 17.40
N VAL A 12 13.64 19.50 18.40
CA VAL A 12 14.94 18.86 18.52
C VAL A 12 14.86 17.45 17.96
N GLN A 13 15.72 17.14 16.99
CA GLN A 13 15.81 15.86 16.30
C GLN A 13 17.15 15.17 16.60
N PRO A 14 17.26 14.42 17.71
CA PRO A 14 18.53 13.84 18.15
C PRO A 14 19.18 12.91 17.13
N GLN A 15 18.38 12.14 16.40
CA GLN A 15 18.86 11.18 15.39
C GLN A 15 19.50 11.86 14.18
N LEU A 16 19.05 13.06 13.83
CA LEU A 16 19.54 13.86 12.71
C LEU A 16 20.54 14.94 13.14
N ASN A 17 20.83 15.03 14.44
CA ASN A 17 21.62 16.10 15.04
C ASN A 17 21.16 17.50 14.59
N SER A 18 19.83 17.73 14.56
CA SER A 18 19.26 18.98 14.05
C SER A 18 18.25 19.62 14.99
N LEU A 19 18.18 20.97 14.90
CA LEU A 19 17.15 21.81 15.50
C LEU A 19 16.33 22.43 14.37
N VAL A 20 15.01 22.34 14.44
CA VAL A 20 14.10 22.88 13.43
C VAL A 20 13.13 23.88 14.07
N CYS A 21 13.05 25.09 13.51
CA CYS A 21 12.07 26.11 13.92
C CYS A 21 11.57 26.81 12.66
N ASP A 22 10.29 26.74 12.39
CA ASP A 22 9.64 27.22 11.15
C ASP A 22 10.36 26.68 9.89
N GLN A 23 10.92 27.55 9.06
CA GLN A 23 11.68 27.18 7.84
C GLN A 23 13.19 27.09 8.08
N ARG A 24 13.66 27.21 9.33
CA ARG A 24 15.08 27.24 9.67
C ARG A 24 15.52 25.93 10.29
N THR A 25 16.52 25.28 9.69
CA THR A 25 17.16 24.07 10.25
C THR A 25 18.61 24.36 10.60
N ILE A 26 19.01 24.05 11.83
CA ILE A 26 20.40 24.18 12.33
C ILE A 26 20.92 22.78 12.62
N ARG A 27 22.04 22.40 12.04
CA ARG A 27 22.74 21.15 12.37
C ARG A 27 23.72 21.38 13.52
N LEU A 28 23.68 20.47 14.48
CA LEU A 28 24.58 20.44 15.63
C LEU A 28 25.65 19.36 15.46
N GLU A 29 26.79 19.51 16.11
CA GLU A 29 27.74 18.41 16.23
C GLU A 29 27.15 17.32 17.17
N PRO A 30 27.48 16.02 16.95
CA PRO A 30 26.90 14.92 17.75
C PRO A 30 27.09 15.08 19.26
N LYS A 31 28.23 15.61 19.71
CA LYS A 31 28.50 15.86 21.13
C LYS A 31 27.67 17.01 21.70
N MET A 32 27.42 18.05 20.91
CA MET A 32 26.51 19.15 21.27
C MET A 32 25.08 18.64 21.43
N MET A 33 24.61 17.81 20.49
CA MET A 33 23.30 17.16 20.62
C MET A 33 23.24 16.26 21.85
N GLY A 34 24.29 15.52 22.16
CA GLY A 34 24.38 14.71 23.39
C GLY A 34 24.23 15.54 24.67
N VAL A 35 24.88 16.70 24.75
CA VAL A 35 24.73 17.62 25.88
C VAL A 35 23.29 18.14 25.99
N LEU A 36 22.68 18.55 24.87
CA LEU A 36 21.31 19.03 24.86
C LEU A 36 20.31 17.95 25.30
N VAL A 37 20.48 16.72 24.83
CA VAL A 37 19.63 15.57 25.22
C VAL A 37 19.79 15.27 26.72
N CYS A 38 21.02 15.26 27.25
CA CYS A 38 21.28 15.03 28.65
C CYS A 38 20.59 16.08 29.54
N LEU A 39 20.62 17.35 29.14
CA LEU A 39 19.93 18.44 29.85
C LEU A 39 18.40 18.31 29.71
N ALA A 40 17.92 17.91 28.55
CA ALA A 40 16.49 17.74 28.30
C ALA A 40 15.85 16.59 29.11
N GLN A 41 16.59 15.52 29.33
CA GLN A 41 16.14 14.39 30.17
C GLN A 41 15.97 14.79 31.66
N ARG A 42 16.60 15.88 32.09
CA ARG A 42 16.54 16.44 33.45
C ARG A 42 16.07 17.90 33.43
N SER A 43 15.06 18.16 32.57
CA SER A 43 14.54 19.52 32.38
C SER A 43 14.13 20.15 33.71
N GLY A 44 14.61 21.36 33.98
CA GLY A 44 14.40 22.07 35.23
C GLY A 44 15.40 21.76 36.36
N ASP A 45 16.11 20.64 36.27
CA ASP A 45 17.14 20.26 37.27
C ASP A 45 18.54 20.76 36.88
N VAL A 46 19.42 20.89 37.87
CA VAL A 46 20.82 21.23 37.62
C VAL A 46 21.60 19.96 37.34
N VAL A 47 22.16 19.85 36.13
CA VAL A 47 23.06 18.75 35.77
C VAL A 47 24.50 19.18 35.96
N SER A 48 25.27 18.41 36.73
CA SER A 48 26.65 18.77 37.02
C SER A 48 27.57 18.63 35.80
N LYS A 49 28.69 19.32 35.79
CA LYS A 49 29.66 19.21 34.69
C LYS A 49 30.20 17.79 34.57
N GLU A 50 30.50 17.16 35.70
CA GLU A 50 31.00 15.77 35.79
C GLU A 50 29.98 14.80 35.17
N GLN A 51 28.68 14.97 35.48
CA GLN A 51 27.61 14.16 34.90
C GLN A 51 27.52 14.34 33.37
N LEU A 52 27.56 15.58 32.89
CA LEU A 52 27.52 15.85 31.46
C LEU A 52 28.72 15.24 30.72
N VAL A 53 29.92 15.37 31.27
CA VAL A 53 31.13 14.80 30.68
C VAL A 53 31.05 13.27 30.70
N GLN A 54 30.64 12.67 31.79
CA GLN A 54 30.53 11.21 31.93
C GLN A 54 29.50 10.60 31.00
N GLU A 55 28.37 11.24 30.79
CA GLU A 55 27.30 10.72 29.90
C GLU A 55 27.58 10.95 28.41
N VAL A 56 28.19 12.07 28.03
CA VAL A 56 28.40 12.45 26.63
C VAL A 56 29.76 11.98 26.09
N TRP A 57 30.79 11.87 26.93
CA TRP A 57 32.15 11.44 26.54
C TRP A 57 32.61 10.19 27.30
N ARG A 58 31.81 9.14 27.36
CA ARG A 58 31.98 7.90 28.15
C ARG A 58 33.38 7.29 28.07
N ASP A 59 34.05 7.38 26.92
CA ASP A 59 35.33 6.73 26.65
C ASP A 59 36.45 7.72 26.30
N THR A 60 36.26 9.02 26.61
CA THR A 60 37.23 10.06 26.21
C THR A 60 37.43 11.04 27.37
N PHE A 61 38.67 11.24 27.80
CA PHE A 61 38.98 12.27 28.77
C PHE A 61 38.93 13.65 28.13
N VAL A 62 38.04 14.52 28.63
CA VAL A 62 37.88 15.91 28.17
C VAL A 62 37.99 16.90 29.32
N THR A 63 38.53 18.08 29.02
CA THR A 63 38.60 19.18 29.98
C THR A 63 37.26 19.95 30.02
N ASP A 64 37.03 20.68 31.13
CA ASP A 64 35.87 21.55 31.28
C ASP A 64 35.67 22.53 30.10
N ASP A 65 36.74 22.95 29.43
CA ASP A 65 36.69 23.89 28.31
C ASP A 65 35.92 23.36 27.12
N VAL A 66 35.98 22.04 26.87
CA VAL A 66 35.23 21.38 25.78
C VAL A 66 33.73 21.46 26.06
N LEU A 67 33.29 21.19 27.29
CA LEU A 67 31.89 21.31 27.69
C LEU A 67 31.40 22.76 27.64
N ILE A 68 32.22 23.71 28.13
CA ILE A 68 31.92 25.16 28.11
C ILE A 68 31.70 25.60 26.64
N ARG A 69 32.56 25.16 25.72
CA ARG A 69 32.45 25.46 24.30
C ARG A 69 31.15 24.86 23.72
N CYS A 70 30.81 23.60 24.00
CA CYS A 70 29.57 22.96 23.58
C CYS A 70 28.35 23.76 24.03
N VAL A 71 28.29 24.18 25.28
CA VAL A 71 27.17 24.97 25.82
C VAL A 71 27.11 26.37 25.17
N SER A 72 28.27 26.98 24.91
CA SER A 72 28.33 28.27 24.21
C SER A 72 27.76 28.19 22.79
N GLU A 73 28.13 27.15 22.04
CA GLU A 73 27.61 26.94 20.68
C GLU A 73 26.12 26.56 20.70
N LEU A 74 25.64 25.80 21.67
CA LEU A 74 24.22 25.54 21.87
C LEU A 74 23.42 26.84 22.09
N ARG A 75 23.94 27.73 22.97
CA ARG A 75 23.33 29.05 23.17
C ARG A 75 23.24 29.86 21.89
N LYS A 76 24.31 29.90 21.11
CA LYS A 76 24.31 30.57 19.80
C LYS A 76 23.25 29.98 18.85
N ALA A 77 23.11 28.66 18.81
CA ALA A 77 22.11 27.98 17.99
C ALA A 77 20.68 28.38 18.39
N PHE A 78 20.40 28.54 19.67
CA PHE A 78 19.10 28.98 20.18
C PHE A 78 18.92 30.51 20.19
N GLY A 79 19.97 31.28 19.90
CA GLY A 79 19.93 32.74 20.09
C GLY A 79 19.90 33.16 21.57
N ASP A 80 20.38 32.30 22.48
CA ASP A 80 20.37 32.52 23.92
C ASP A 80 21.61 33.30 24.42
N ASN A 81 21.45 34.07 25.48
CA ASN A 81 22.50 34.92 26.03
C ASN A 81 22.88 34.50 27.47
N ALA A 82 24.15 34.22 27.70
CA ALA A 82 24.67 33.80 29.00
C ALA A 82 24.42 34.81 30.13
N GLY A 83 24.35 36.10 29.83
CA GLY A 83 24.09 37.15 30.81
C GLY A 83 22.60 37.31 31.21
N LYS A 84 21.68 36.80 30.35
CA LYS A 84 20.23 36.77 30.60
C LYS A 84 19.68 35.51 29.92
N PRO A 85 19.92 34.34 30.52
CA PRO A 85 19.62 33.07 29.87
C PRO A 85 18.12 32.84 29.77
N ALA A 86 17.65 32.43 28.57
CA ALA A 86 16.29 32.05 28.30
C ALA A 86 16.13 30.54 28.04
N VAL A 87 17.23 29.85 27.66
CA VAL A 87 17.21 28.42 27.31
C VAL A 87 18.11 27.61 28.23
N ILE A 88 19.39 27.96 28.36
CA ILE A 88 20.39 27.24 29.19
C ILE A 88 20.98 28.19 30.20
N GLU A 89 20.75 27.92 31.47
CA GLU A 89 21.34 28.68 32.60
C GLU A 89 22.61 28.01 33.09
N THR A 90 23.63 28.83 33.45
CA THR A 90 24.81 28.38 34.15
C THR A 90 24.61 28.57 35.64
N ILE A 91 24.72 27.50 36.44
CA ILE A 91 24.73 27.56 37.90
C ILE A 91 26.18 27.53 38.37
N PRO A 92 26.74 28.63 38.88
CA PRO A 92 28.15 28.72 39.26
C PRO A 92 28.58 27.58 40.18
N LYS A 93 29.71 26.93 39.84
CA LYS A 93 30.29 25.80 40.59
C LYS A 93 29.44 24.52 40.67
N ARG A 94 28.26 24.48 40.02
CA ARG A 94 27.33 23.34 40.10
C ARG A 94 27.04 22.68 38.72
N GLY A 95 26.94 23.46 37.65
CA GLY A 95 26.66 22.91 36.33
C GLY A 95 25.72 23.75 35.46
N TYR A 96 24.86 23.09 34.71
CA TYR A 96 23.92 23.74 33.78
C TYR A 96 22.48 23.27 34.00
N ARG A 97 21.53 24.13 33.72
CA ARG A 97 20.11 23.85 33.84
C ARG A 97 19.38 24.29 32.57
N LEU A 98 18.50 23.43 32.05
CA LEU A 98 17.58 23.78 30.93
C LEU A 98 16.35 24.49 31.50
N LEU A 99 16.06 25.68 31.01
CA LEU A 99 14.98 26.55 31.53
C LEU A 99 13.65 26.30 30.79
N LEU A 100 13.70 25.92 29.51
CA LEU A 100 12.49 25.66 28.74
C LEU A 100 11.93 24.27 29.08
N PRO A 101 10.60 24.16 29.20
CA PRO A 101 9.96 22.87 29.37
C PRO A 101 10.20 21.99 28.15
N VAL A 102 10.58 20.76 28.40
CA VAL A 102 10.69 19.73 27.38
C VAL A 102 9.32 19.08 27.23
N VAL A 103 8.70 19.28 26.08
CA VAL A 103 7.50 18.55 25.70
C VAL A 103 7.98 17.42 24.78
N THR A 104 7.91 16.20 25.23
CA THR A 104 8.08 15.04 24.33
C THR A 104 7.07 15.21 23.21
N VAL A 105 7.56 15.43 22.01
CA VAL A 105 6.71 15.38 20.82
C VAL A 105 6.30 13.91 20.72
N ALA A 106 5.17 13.57 21.34
CA ALA A 106 4.46 12.39 20.91
C ALA A 106 4.31 12.56 19.41
N HIS A 107 4.84 11.64 18.64
CA HIS A 107 4.87 11.69 17.18
C HIS A 107 3.43 11.72 16.63
N SER A 108 2.78 12.91 16.64
CA SER A 108 1.45 13.14 16.07
C SER A 108 1.49 13.64 14.63
N ASP A 109 2.69 13.88 14.04
CA ASP A 109 2.81 14.50 12.72
C ASP A 109 3.66 13.71 11.70
N ARG A 110 3.81 12.40 11.88
CA ARG A 110 4.02 11.52 10.73
C ARG A 110 2.67 10.92 10.37
N PRO A 111 2.19 11.04 9.13
CA PRO A 111 0.94 10.38 8.71
C PRO A 111 0.91 8.86 8.95
N GLY A 112 2.04 8.24 9.30
CA GLY A 112 2.12 6.82 9.69
C GLY A 112 2.02 6.54 11.20
N ASN A 113 2.12 7.53 12.10
CA ASN A 113 2.14 7.29 13.55
C ASN A 113 0.84 7.66 14.29
N ALA A 114 -0.05 8.43 13.67
CA ALA A 114 -1.41 8.59 14.21
C ALA A 114 -2.15 7.25 14.28
N MET A 115 -1.75 6.29 13.43
CA MET A 115 -2.28 4.92 13.42
C MET A 115 -1.68 4.00 14.49
N GLN A 116 -0.41 4.21 14.91
CA GLN A 116 0.20 3.38 15.96
C GLN A 116 -0.34 3.67 17.37
N ALA A 117 -0.85 4.88 17.61
CA ALA A 117 -1.48 5.22 18.89
C ALA A 117 -2.91 4.66 19.04
N GLN A 118 -3.55 4.24 17.93
CA GLN A 118 -4.93 3.75 17.91
C GLN A 118 -5.01 2.22 17.94
N PHE A 119 -3.90 1.50 17.65
CA PHE A 119 -3.85 0.04 17.65
C PHE A 119 -2.92 -0.47 18.75
N MET A 120 -3.49 -0.73 19.93
CA MET A 120 -2.77 -1.46 20.96
C MET A 120 -2.46 -2.90 20.53
N ASP A 121 -3.18 -3.45 19.56
CA ASP A 121 -3.07 -4.82 19.12
C ASP A 121 -2.90 -4.93 17.60
N SER A 122 -1.80 -5.55 17.19
CA SER A 122 -1.46 -5.77 15.78
C SER A 122 -0.71 -7.09 15.59
N ILE A 123 -0.95 -7.73 14.44
CA ILE A 123 -0.37 -9.03 14.10
C ILE A 123 0.15 -9.07 12.67
N ALA A 124 1.30 -9.73 12.48
CA ALA A 124 1.73 -10.25 11.19
C ALA A 124 1.62 -11.77 11.17
N VAL A 125 0.94 -12.31 10.20
CA VAL A 125 0.88 -13.75 9.92
C VAL A 125 1.83 -14.02 8.76
N LEU A 126 2.95 -14.66 9.03
CA LEU A 126 3.94 -14.99 8.02
C LEU A 126 3.52 -16.23 7.21
N PRO A 127 3.91 -16.34 5.94
CA PRO A 127 3.70 -17.58 5.20
C PRO A 127 4.34 -18.75 5.95
N PHE A 128 3.60 -19.85 6.07
CA PHE A 128 4.11 -21.04 6.75
C PHE A 128 5.18 -21.71 5.89
N GLU A 129 6.22 -22.21 6.53
CA GLU A 129 7.31 -22.87 5.83
C GLU A 129 6.89 -24.28 5.37
N ASN A 130 7.01 -24.56 4.08
CA ASN A 130 6.88 -25.92 3.53
C ASN A 130 8.18 -26.70 3.76
N THR A 131 8.36 -27.24 4.96
CA THR A 131 9.62 -27.92 5.35
C THR A 131 9.83 -29.22 4.60
N GLY A 132 8.79 -29.83 4.04
CA GLY A 132 8.88 -30.98 3.16
C GLY A 132 9.40 -30.66 1.75
N ARG A 133 9.47 -29.37 1.39
CA ARG A 133 9.86 -28.86 0.06
C ARG A 133 9.10 -29.53 -1.10
N ASP A 134 7.89 -30.02 -0.85
CA ASP A 134 7.01 -30.54 -1.88
C ASP A 134 6.30 -29.38 -2.60
N PRO A 135 6.58 -29.14 -3.89
CA PRO A 135 5.91 -28.06 -4.63
C PRO A 135 4.39 -28.20 -4.66
N ALA A 136 3.87 -29.44 -4.53
CA ALA A 136 2.44 -29.70 -4.49
C ALA A 136 1.77 -29.24 -3.18
N MET A 137 2.56 -28.89 -2.15
CA MET A 137 2.08 -28.42 -0.84
C MET A 137 2.20 -26.90 -0.67
N GLU A 138 2.81 -26.20 -1.62
CA GLU A 138 3.07 -24.77 -1.53
C GLU A 138 1.78 -23.95 -1.38
N TYR A 139 0.75 -24.30 -2.17
CA TYR A 139 -0.55 -23.62 -2.09
C TYR A 139 -1.22 -23.77 -0.71
N LEU A 140 -0.91 -24.87 0.00
CA LEU A 140 -1.48 -25.15 1.30
C LEU A 140 -0.78 -24.35 2.41
N SER A 141 0.56 -24.31 2.38
CA SER A 141 1.35 -23.53 3.35
C SER A 141 1.07 -22.03 3.24
N GLU A 142 0.88 -21.51 2.04
CA GLU A 142 0.45 -20.13 1.82
C GLU A 142 -1.02 -19.92 2.20
N GLY A 143 -1.88 -20.86 1.80
CA GLY A 143 -3.32 -20.77 2.03
C GLY A 143 -3.70 -20.73 3.50
N ILE A 144 -3.05 -21.50 4.37
CA ILE A 144 -3.26 -21.46 5.83
C ILE A 144 -3.03 -20.04 6.36
N ALA A 145 -1.90 -19.43 5.99
CA ALA A 145 -1.58 -18.07 6.44
C ALA A 145 -2.59 -17.05 5.91
N GLU A 146 -2.97 -17.17 4.63
CA GLU A 146 -3.96 -16.28 3.99
C GLU A 146 -5.34 -16.40 4.64
N THR A 147 -5.83 -17.62 4.92
CA THR A 147 -7.10 -17.85 5.61
C THR A 147 -7.10 -17.25 7.02
N ILE A 148 -6.00 -17.39 7.76
CA ILE A 148 -5.86 -16.78 9.09
C ILE A 148 -5.86 -15.25 8.98
N ILE A 149 -5.12 -14.66 8.03
CA ILE A 149 -5.15 -13.22 7.76
C ILE A 149 -6.58 -12.75 7.51
N ASN A 150 -7.31 -13.40 6.59
CA ASN A 150 -8.67 -13.02 6.22
C ASN A 150 -9.64 -13.12 7.41
N SER A 151 -9.54 -14.19 8.20
CA SER A 151 -10.37 -14.38 9.39
C SER A 151 -10.13 -13.30 10.44
N LEU A 152 -8.87 -12.98 10.73
CA LEU A 152 -8.49 -11.97 11.72
C LEU A 152 -8.78 -10.54 11.25
N SER A 153 -8.73 -10.27 9.94
CA SER A 153 -9.01 -8.95 9.36
C SER A 153 -10.47 -8.51 9.52
N ARG A 154 -11.38 -9.43 9.85
CA ARG A 154 -12.78 -9.13 10.22
C ARG A 154 -12.91 -8.53 11.63
N LEU A 155 -11.85 -8.57 12.45
CA LEU A 155 -11.83 -7.99 13.79
C LEU A 155 -11.46 -6.50 13.71
N GLN A 156 -12.41 -5.60 13.86
CA GLN A 156 -12.20 -4.16 13.74
C GLN A 156 -11.16 -3.58 14.71
N GLN A 157 -10.96 -4.22 15.87
CA GLN A 157 -9.99 -3.81 16.89
C GLN A 157 -8.57 -4.36 16.68
N LEU A 158 -8.35 -5.21 15.65
CA LEU A 158 -7.06 -5.82 15.36
C LEU A 158 -6.52 -5.36 14.00
N ARG A 159 -5.35 -4.75 14.02
CA ARG A 159 -4.60 -4.47 12.78
C ARG A 159 -3.89 -5.74 12.33
N VAL A 160 -4.27 -6.29 11.20
CA VAL A 160 -3.63 -7.44 10.58
C VAL A 160 -2.76 -6.96 9.41
N VAL A 161 -1.48 -7.37 9.38
CA VAL A 161 -0.61 -7.08 8.23
C VAL A 161 -1.12 -7.85 7.01
N PRO A 162 -1.40 -7.17 5.89
CA PRO A 162 -1.90 -7.83 4.68
C PRO A 162 -0.94 -8.87 4.12
N ARG A 163 -1.50 -9.83 3.41
CA ARG A 163 -0.76 -10.89 2.74
C ARG A 163 0.38 -10.36 1.87
N THR A 164 0.12 -9.35 1.04
CA THR A 164 1.09 -8.75 0.12
C THR A 164 2.35 -8.26 0.82
N THR A 165 2.22 -7.67 2.00
CA THR A 165 3.34 -7.25 2.84
C THR A 165 3.97 -8.42 3.59
N ALA A 166 3.17 -9.28 4.25
CA ALA A 166 3.70 -10.38 5.05
C ALA A 166 4.50 -11.39 4.21
N PHE A 167 4.05 -11.66 2.99
CA PHE A 167 4.66 -12.65 2.09
C PHE A 167 5.95 -12.18 1.42
N GLN A 168 6.27 -10.88 1.44
CA GLN A 168 7.56 -10.34 1.04
C GLN A 168 8.73 -10.87 1.91
N TYR A 169 8.39 -11.40 3.07
CA TYR A 169 9.39 -11.96 3.99
C TYR A 169 9.64 -13.46 3.80
N LYS A 170 8.93 -14.14 2.89
CA LYS A 170 9.05 -15.57 2.65
C LYS A 170 10.48 -16.05 2.32
N ALA A 171 11.23 -15.24 1.58
CA ALA A 171 12.60 -15.58 1.16
C ALA A 171 13.70 -14.83 1.92
N LYS A 172 13.35 -14.00 2.92
CA LYS A 172 14.32 -13.22 3.66
C LYS A 172 14.93 -14.05 4.80
N PRO A 173 16.25 -13.97 5.01
CA PRO A 173 16.92 -14.69 6.09
C PRO A 173 16.75 -13.99 7.45
N LEU A 174 15.54 -13.51 7.74
CA LEU A 174 15.20 -12.82 8.98
C LEU A 174 14.36 -13.74 9.86
N ASN A 175 14.60 -13.70 11.19
CA ASN A 175 13.74 -14.38 12.12
C ASN A 175 12.43 -13.61 12.37
N ALA A 176 11.41 -14.29 12.88
CA ALA A 176 10.08 -13.72 13.10
C ALA A 176 10.12 -12.45 14.00
N ALA A 177 11.00 -12.40 14.99
CA ALA A 177 11.14 -11.21 15.85
C ALA A 177 11.73 -10.00 15.09
N GLN A 178 12.68 -10.22 14.18
CA GLN A 178 13.21 -9.15 13.33
C GLN A 178 12.12 -8.62 12.39
N ILE A 179 11.38 -9.54 11.73
CA ILE A 179 10.27 -9.19 10.85
C ILE A 179 9.20 -8.40 11.60
N GLY A 180 8.83 -8.84 12.80
CA GLY A 180 7.82 -8.15 13.61
C GLY A 180 8.23 -6.71 13.97
N ARG A 181 9.52 -6.46 14.27
CA ARG A 181 10.05 -5.11 14.51
C ARG A 181 10.04 -4.24 13.25
N GLU A 182 10.40 -4.80 12.10
CA GLU A 182 10.34 -4.07 10.82
C GLU A 182 8.91 -3.68 10.46
N LEU A 183 7.94 -4.57 10.70
CA LEU A 183 6.53 -4.35 10.44
C LEU A 183 5.84 -3.50 11.52
N GLY A 184 6.48 -3.28 12.66
CA GLY A 184 5.92 -2.54 13.80
C GLY A 184 4.67 -3.20 14.37
N VAL A 185 4.66 -4.53 14.48
CA VAL A 185 3.54 -5.30 15.03
C VAL A 185 3.83 -5.80 16.44
N ARG A 186 2.75 -5.97 17.23
CA ARG A 186 2.83 -6.47 18.60
C ARG A 186 3.15 -7.94 18.68
N ILE A 187 2.60 -8.75 17.77
CA ILE A 187 2.88 -10.19 17.68
C ILE A 187 3.09 -10.65 16.26
N VAL A 188 3.81 -11.75 16.11
CA VAL A 188 4.01 -12.44 14.84
C VAL A 188 3.55 -13.88 15.00
N LEU A 189 2.68 -14.33 14.07
CA LEU A 189 2.39 -15.74 13.87
C LEU A 189 3.32 -16.29 12.80
N THR A 190 4.03 -17.33 13.11
CA THR A 190 4.85 -18.12 12.18
C THR A 190 4.54 -19.59 12.32
N GLY A 191 4.93 -20.40 11.35
CA GLY A 191 4.70 -21.82 11.42
C GLY A 191 5.35 -22.61 10.28
N HIS A 192 5.14 -23.91 10.32
CA HIS A 192 5.61 -24.83 9.29
C HIS A 192 4.56 -25.90 8.98
N VAL A 193 4.63 -26.43 7.77
CA VAL A 193 3.73 -27.48 7.27
C VAL A 193 4.54 -28.62 6.71
N VAL A 194 4.20 -29.84 7.11
CA VAL A 194 4.76 -31.08 6.58
C VAL A 194 3.63 -32.05 6.29
N GLN A 195 3.59 -32.58 5.09
CA GLN A 195 2.73 -33.74 4.77
C GLN A 195 3.50 -35.06 4.96
N ARG A 196 2.91 -35.98 5.69
CA ARG A 196 3.38 -37.37 5.84
C ARG A 196 2.24 -38.31 5.48
N SER A 197 2.32 -38.92 4.29
CA SER A 197 1.24 -39.74 3.72
C SER A 197 -0.10 -38.97 3.68
N ASP A 198 -1.11 -39.42 4.43
CA ASP A 198 -2.44 -38.80 4.56
C ASP A 198 -2.54 -37.77 5.70
N ARG A 199 -1.46 -37.61 6.47
CA ARG A 199 -1.44 -36.68 7.62
C ARG A 199 -0.72 -35.38 7.29
N LEU A 200 -1.27 -34.32 7.86
CA LEU A 200 -0.73 -32.97 7.84
C LEU A 200 -0.25 -32.60 9.24
N ILE A 201 1.03 -32.29 9.34
CA ILE A 201 1.64 -31.76 10.58
C ILE A 201 1.82 -30.27 10.39
N VAL A 202 1.16 -29.47 11.21
CA VAL A 202 1.24 -28.00 11.20
C VAL A 202 1.75 -27.54 12.56
N GLY A 203 2.93 -26.96 12.59
CA GLY A 203 3.43 -26.21 13.75
C GLY A 203 3.08 -24.75 13.61
N ALA A 204 2.57 -24.12 14.67
CA ALA A 204 2.26 -22.70 14.70
C ALA A 204 2.77 -22.10 16.02
N GLU A 205 3.34 -20.88 15.95
CA GLU A 205 3.94 -20.19 17.07
C GLU A 205 3.60 -18.69 17.03
N LEU A 206 3.19 -18.16 18.18
CA LEU A 206 3.03 -16.71 18.40
C LEU A 206 4.26 -16.18 19.12
N ILE A 207 4.87 -15.16 18.55
CA ILE A 207 6.12 -14.58 19.02
C ILE A 207 5.89 -13.09 19.33
N ASP A 208 6.34 -12.66 20.52
CA ASP A 208 6.51 -11.25 20.84
C ASP A 208 7.86 -10.77 20.26
N PRO A 209 7.86 -9.87 19.26
CA PRO A 209 9.10 -9.41 18.63
C PRO A 209 9.91 -8.46 19.50
N VAL A 210 9.33 -7.87 20.55
CA VAL A 210 10.01 -6.95 21.48
C VAL A 210 10.68 -7.72 22.61
N GLU A 211 9.93 -8.61 23.26
CA GLU A 211 10.42 -9.44 24.38
C GLU A 211 11.23 -10.64 23.90
N HIS A 212 11.24 -10.92 22.60
CA HIS A 212 11.83 -12.13 22.01
C HIS A 212 11.29 -13.43 22.64
N ALA A 213 10.05 -13.41 23.08
CA ALA A 213 9.41 -14.51 23.78
C ALA A 213 8.38 -15.22 22.90
N GLN A 214 8.35 -16.54 23.00
CA GLN A 214 7.25 -17.32 22.45
C GLN A 214 6.08 -17.23 23.43
N LEU A 215 4.98 -16.62 22.99
CA LEU A 215 3.75 -16.48 23.77
C LEU A 215 2.92 -17.74 23.78
N TRP A 216 2.92 -18.43 22.64
CA TRP A 216 2.18 -19.66 22.42
C TRP A 216 2.82 -20.47 21.31
N GLY A 217 2.66 -21.78 21.37
CA GLY A 217 3.07 -22.69 20.31
C GLY A 217 2.34 -24.01 20.42
N ARG A 218 1.92 -24.54 19.29
CA ARG A 218 1.22 -25.82 19.19
C ARG A 218 1.54 -26.53 17.89
N THR A 219 1.68 -27.86 17.98
CA THR A 219 1.77 -28.72 16.82
C THR A 219 0.47 -29.49 16.65
N PHE A 220 -0.11 -29.38 15.48
CA PHE A 220 -1.30 -30.09 15.07
C PHE A 220 -0.88 -31.27 14.20
N ASP A 221 -1.34 -32.47 14.53
CA ASP A 221 -1.17 -33.67 13.71
C ASP A 221 -2.56 -34.20 13.37
N ARG A 222 -3.01 -33.93 12.16
CA ARG A 222 -4.37 -34.19 11.69
C ARG A 222 -4.33 -34.90 10.32
N ARG A 223 -5.47 -35.41 9.86
CA ARG A 223 -5.62 -35.81 8.48
C ARG A 223 -5.59 -34.55 7.59
N LYS A 224 -5.07 -34.65 6.38
CA LYS A 224 -5.03 -33.55 5.41
C LYS A 224 -6.41 -32.90 5.23
N GLU A 225 -7.44 -33.70 5.38
CA GLU A 225 -8.85 -33.31 5.27
C GLU A 225 -9.34 -32.40 6.40
N ASP A 226 -8.63 -32.35 7.53
CA ASP A 226 -9.05 -31.63 8.74
C ASP A 226 -8.37 -30.26 8.89
N ILE A 227 -7.84 -29.71 7.79
CA ILE A 227 -7.10 -28.44 7.77
C ILE A 227 -7.90 -27.27 8.36
N PHE A 228 -9.18 -27.21 8.10
CA PHE A 228 -10.08 -26.20 8.66
C PHE A 228 -10.05 -26.11 10.19
N SER A 229 -9.99 -27.26 10.85
CA SER A 229 -9.96 -27.27 12.31
C SER A 229 -8.68 -26.65 12.82
N ILE A 230 -7.57 -26.82 12.10
CA ILE A 230 -6.27 -26.25 12.45
C ILE A 230 -6.32 -24.72 12.33
N GLU A 231 -6.79 -24.20 11.20
CA GLU A 231 -6.88 -22.76 10.95
C GLU A 231 -7.81 -22.05 11.95
N SER A 232 -8.98 -22.64 12.18
CA SER A 232 -9.96 -22.11 13.14
C SER A 232 -9.41 -22.14 14.57
N GLU A 233 -8.71 -23.21 14.97
CA GLU A 233 -8.08 -23.33 16.29
C GLU A 233 -6.97 -22.28 16.44
N ILE A 234 -6.13 -22.07 15.44
CA ILE A 234 -5.07 -21.04 15.47
C ILE A 234 -5.69 -19.64 15.55
N ALA A 235 -6.66 -19.33 14.68
CA ALA A 235 -7.31 -18.03 14.66
C ALA A 235 -8.02 -17.68 15.97
N ALA A 236 -8.60 -18.67 16.66
CA ALA A 236 -9.28 -18.50 17.94
C ALA A 236 -8.32 -18.24 19.11
N GLU A 237 -7.09 -18.75 19.05
CA GLU A 237 -6.08 -18.55 20.12
C GLU A 237 -5.49 -17.13 20.12
N ILE A 238 -5.36 -16.50 18.96
CA ILE A 238 -4.72 -15.20 18.81
C ILE A 238 -5.37 -14.09 19.65
N PRO A 239 -6.69 -13.89 19.63
CA PRO A 239 -7.34 -12.88 20.44
C PRO A 239 -7.16 -13.09 21.95
N ASN A 240 -7.10 -14.36 22.39
CA ASN A 240 -6.88 -14.69 23.81
C ASN A 240 -5.51 -14.20 24.28
N HIS A 241 -4.46 -14.41 23.47
CA HIS A 241 -3.09 -13.96 23.79
C HIS A 241 -2.92 -12.45 23.69
N LEU A 242 -3.68 -11.79 22.81
CA LEU A 242 -3.75 -10.32 22.72
C LEU A 242 -4.67 -9.70 23.78
N ARG A 243 -5.43 -10.51 24.53
CA ARG A 243 -6.45 -10.07 25.49
C ARG A 243 -7.52 -9.18 24.85
N LEU A 244 -7.86 -9.47 23.60
CA LEU A 244 -8.90 -8.73 22.88
C LEU A 244 -10.29 -9.08 23.42
N PRO A 245 -11.10 -8.10 23.82
CA PRO A 245 -12.48 -8.35 24.20
C PRO A 245 -13.29 -8.65 22.93
N LEU A 246 -13.64 -9.91 22.70
CA LEU A 246 -14.48 -10.32 21.58
C LEU A 246 -15.93 -10.49 22.04
N THR A 247 -16.86 -9.99 21.24
CA THR A 247 -18.29 -10.34 21.35
C THR A 247 -18.52 -11.80 20.94
N ASP A 248 -19.63 -12.39 21.38
CA ASP A 248 -19.95 -13.76 20.99
C ASP A 248 -20.19 -13.90 19.48
N MET A 249 -20.65 -12.83 18.82
CA MET A 249 -20.76 -12.77 17.36
C MET A 249 -19.39 -12.84 16.69
N GLN A 250 -18.41 -12.05 17.15
CA GLN A 250 -17.04 -12.07 16.62
C GLN A 250 -16.35 -13.43 16.83
N LYS A 251 -16.55 -14.06 18.00
CA LYS A 251 -16.06 -15.43 18.25
C LYS A 251 -16.63 -16.44 17.26
N ARG A 252 -17.96 -16.35 16.98
CA ARG A 252 -18.59 -17.21 15.98
C ARG A 252 -18.07 -16.94 14.57
N GLN A 253 -17.84 -15.68 14.21
CA GLN A 253 -17.26 -15.32 12.91
C GLN A 253 -15.85 -15.89 12.70
N LEU A 254 -14.98 -15.86 13.71
CA LEU A 254 -13.63 -16.44 13.63
C LEU A 254 -13.63 -17.96 13.44
N THR A 255 -14.65 -18.64 13.94
CA THR A 255 -14.78 -20.10 13.85
C THR A 255 -15.77 -20.54 12.76
N LYS A 256 -16.44 -19.59 12.09
CA LYS A 256 -17.37 -19.87 11.00
C LYS A 256 -16.60 -20.47 9.82
N ARG A 257 -16.98 -21.68 9.42
CA ARG A 257 -16.49 -22.27 8.19
C ARG A 257 -17.15 -21.62 6.99
N SER A 258 -16.36 -21.23 6.01
CA SER A 258 -16.89 -20.67 4.77
C SER A 258 -17.54 -21.71 3.87
N THR A 259 -17.17 -23.00 4.04
CA THR A 259 -17.72 -24.15 3.33
C THR A 259 -17.58 -25.42 4.20
N GLU A 260 -18.50 -26.34 4.07
CA GLU A 260 -18.39 -27.69 4.65
C GLU A 260 -17.70 -28.69 3.67
N SER A 261 -17.55 -28.31 2.39
CA SER A 261 -16.90 -29.13 1.38
C SER A 261 -15.37 -28.95 1.44
N ARG A 262 -14.67 -30.01 1.81
CA ARG A 262 -13.21 -30.07 1.87
C ARG A 262 -12.57 -29.86 0.49
N ASP A 263 -13.15 -30.48 -0.53
CA ASP A 263 -12.67 -30.38 -1.89
C ASP A 263 -12.83 -28.95 -2.42
N ALA A 264 -13.99 -28.30 -2.17
CA ALA A 264 -14.22 -26.90 -2.53
C ALA A 264 -13.18 -25.98 -1.92
N TYR A 265 -12.85 -26.18 -0.65
CA TYR A 265 -11.85 -25.40 0.03
C TYR A 265 -10.44 -25.55 -0.57
N HIS A 266 -9.98 -26.78 -0.77
CA HIS A 266 -8.67 -27.03 -1.39
C HIS A 266 -8.58 -26.42 -2.80
N LEU A 267 -9.66 -26.48 -3.56
CA LEU A 267 -9.73 -25.86 -4.87
C LEU A 267 -9.67 -24.33 -4.78
N TYR A 268 -10.35 -23.72 -3.83
CA TYR A 268 -10.29 -22.30 -3.57
C TYR A 268 -8.88 -21.83 -3.18
N LEU A 269 -8.19 -22.55 -2.27
CA LEU A 269 -6.81 -22.23 -1.91
C LEU A 269 -5.88 -22.27 -3.13
N LYS A 270 -6.05 -23.25 -4.02
CA LYS A 270 -5.32 -23.30 -5.29
C LYS A 270 -5.67 -22.11 -6.19
N ALA A 271 -6.95 -21.74 -6.26
CA ALA A 271 -7.38 -20.60 -7.05
C ALA A 271 -6.67 -19.31 -6.62
N MET A 272 -6.66 -19.03 -5.31
CA MET A 272 -6.00 -17.84 -4.76
C MET A 272 -4.48 -17.90 -4.89
N TYR A 273 -3.86 -19.06 -4.71
CA TYR A 273 -2.44 -19.23 -4.95
C TYR A 273 -2.05 -18.87 -6.40
N PHE A 274 -2.83 -19.29 -7.40
CA PHE A 274 -2.56 -18.94 -8.80
C PHE A 274 -2.92 -17.49 -9.11
N ALA A 275 -4.02 -16.94 -8.57
CA ALA A 275 -4.41 -15.55 -8.71
C ALA A 275 -3.30 -14.59 -8.25
N ASN A 276 -2.68 -14.90 -7.11
CA ASN A 276 -1.62 -14.10 -6.49
C ASN A 276 -0.27 -14.11 -7.24
N LYS A 277 -0.15 -14.88 -8.34
CA LYS A 277 1.01 -14.81 -9.24
C LYS A 277 0.95 -13.61 -10.20
N TYR A 278 -0.20 -12.97 -10.34
CA TYR A 278 -0.44 -11.83 -11.22
C TYR A 278 0.04 -12.06 -12.67
N THR A 279 -0.15 -13.26 -13.19
CA THR A 279 0.18 -13.62 -14.58
C THR A 279 -1.09 -14.07 -15.32
N PRO A 280 -1.18 -13.89 -16.67
CA PRO A 280 -2.33 -14.37 -17.45
C PRO A 280 -2.61 -15.87 -17.26
N ASP A 281 -1.57 -16.70 -17.18
CA ASP A 281 -1.70 -18.13 -16.90
C ASP A 281 -2.21 -18.40 -15.47
N GLY A 282 -1.71 -17.62 -14.50
CA GLY A 282 -2.17 -17.67 -13.11
C GLY A 282 -3.65 -17.32 -13.00
N PHE A 283 -4.10 -16.25 -13.64
CA PHE A 283 -5.52 -15.86 -13.64
C PHE A 283 -6.42 -16.94 -14.26
N ARG A 284 -6.01 -17.52 -15.40
CA ARG A 284 -6.76 -18.61 -16.05
C ARG A 284 -6.90 -19.83 -15.13
N LYS A 285 -5.79 -20.29 -14.54
CA LYS A 285 -5.79 -21.42 -13.59
C LYS A 285 -6.64 -21.10 -12.34
N GLY A 286 -6.52 -19.87 -11.83
CA GLY A 286 -7.34 -19.38 -10.72
C GLY A 286 -8.84 -19.47 -11.02
N LEU A 287 -9.27 -19.00 -12.20
CA LEU A 287 -10.66 -19.11 -12.64
C LEU A 287 -11.15 -20.56 -12.70
N ASP A 288 -10.35 -21.45 -13.27
CA ASP A 288 -10.73 -22.86 -13.42
C ASP A 288 -10.88 -23.51 -12.05
N TYR A 289 -10.00 -23.22 -11.09
CA TYR A 289 -10.11 -23.72 -9.71
C TYR A 289 -11.29 -23.10 -8.94
N CYS A 290 -11.60 -21.81 -9.13
CA CYS A 290 -12.80 -21.21 -8.53
C CYS A 290 -14.08 -21.88 -9.04
N ARG A 291 -14.18 -22.16 -10.35
CA ARG A 291 -15.32 -22.87 -10.92
C ARG A 291 -15.48 -24.28 -10.35
N GLN A 292 -14.38 -25.05 -10.27
CA GLN A 292 -14.40 -26.35 -9.65
C GLN A 292 -14.80 -26.29 -8.16
N ALA A 293 -14.35 -25.25 -7.42
CA ALA A 293 -14.75 -25.05 -6.03
C ALA A 293 -16.27 -24.78 -5.92
N ILE A 294 -16.84 -24.01 -6.82
CA ILE A 294 -18.29 -23.73 -6.89
C ILE A 294 -19.07 -24.98 -7.30
N GLU A 295 -18.54 -25.82 -8.20
CA GLU A 295 -19.16 -27.09 -8.55
C GLU A 295 -19.18 -28.06 -7.36
N ALA A 296 -18.11 -28.08 -6.55
CA ALA A 296 -18.00 -28.90 -5.35
C ALA A 296 -18.87 -28.38 -4.16
N ASP A 297 -19.11 -27.07 -4.11
CA ASP A 297 -19.99 -26.43 -3.14
C ASP A 297 -20.65 -25.16 -3.73
N PRO A 298 -21.89 -25.26 -4.23
CA PRO A 298 -22.59 -24.13 -4.84
C PRO A 298 -22.98 -22.99 -3.88
N VAL A 299 -22.79 -23.15 -2.57
CA VAL A 299 -23.07 -22.13 -1.55
C VAL A 299 -21.76 -21.58 -0.92
N TYR A 300 -20.63 -21.79 -1.56
CA TYR A 300 -19.35 -21.30 -1.08
C TYR A 300 -19.11 -19.84 -1.51
N ALA A 301 -19.43 -18.89 -0.62
CA ALA A 301 -19.38 -17.46 -0.89
C ALA A 301 -17.97 -16.97 -1.29
N ASP A 302 -16.90 -17.42 -0.58
CA ASP A 302 -15.53 -16.98 -0.90
C ASP A 302 -15.08 -17.44 -2.29
N ALA A 303 -15.55 -18.59 -2.79
CA ALA A 303 -15.24 -19.04 -4.15
C ALA A 303 -15.86 -18.13 -5.22
N TYR A 304 -17.09 -17.63 -4.99
CA TYR A 304 -17.70 -16.61 -5.84
C TYR A 304 -17.00 -15.26 -5.73
N ALA A 305 -16.59 -14.84 -4.54
CA ALA A 305 -15.81 -13.63 -4.33
C ALA A 305 -14.47 -13.70 -5.06
N GLY A 306 -13.75 -14.83 -4.95
CA GLY A 306 -12.51 -15.08 -5.69
C GLY A 306 -12.71 -15.09 -7.21
N LEU A 307 -13.81 -15.69 -7.70
CA LEU A 307 -14.18 -15.68 -9.11
C LEU A 307 -14.44 -14.24 -9.60
N SER A 308 -15.14 -13.43 -8.81
CA SER A 308 -15.44 -12.02 -9.12
C SER A 308 -14.16 -11.18 -9.19
N TYR A 309 -13.27 -11.36 -8.21
CA TYR A 309 -11.97 -10.70 -8.15
C TYR A 309 -11.11 -11.01 -9.39
N LEU A 310 -11.00 -12.29 -9.75
CA LEU A 310 -10.26 -12.73 -10.93
C LEU A 310 -10.78 -12.13 -12.24
N TYR A 311 -12.10 -12.14 -12.45
CA TYR A 311 -12.68 -11.50 -13.62
C TYR A 311 -12.44 -9.98 -13.62
N SER A 312 -12.52 -9.32 -12.47
CA SER A 312 -12.23 -7.91 -12.33
C SER A 312 -10.79 -7.58 -12.69
N LEU A 313 -9.81 -8.38 -12.22
CA LEU A 313 -8.41 -8.24 -12.61
C LEU A 313 -8.21 -8.46 -14.11
N MET A 314 -8.80 -9.51 -14.67
CA MET A 314 -8.64 -9.81 -16.10
C MET A 314 -9.20 -8.70 -17.00
N GLY A 315 -10.29 -8.07 -16.60
CA GLY A 315 -10.83 -6.89 -17.29
C GLY A 315 -9.98 -5.64 -17.12
N ALA A 316 -9.44 -5.43 -15.91
CA ALA A 316 -8.58 -4.29 -15.62
C ALA A 316 -7.19 -4.37 -16.29
N PHE A 317 -6.64 -5.59 -16.44
CA PHE A 317 -5.37 -5.84 -17.11
C PHE A 317 -5.50 -6.22 -18.59
N ASP A 318 -6.69 -6.03 -19.18
CA ASP A 318 -6.97 -6.30 -20.60
C ASP A 318 -6.63 -7.73 -21.06
N THR A 319 -6.64 -8.72 -20.16
CA THR A 319 -6.45 -10.13 -20.53
C THR A 319 -7.72 -10.79 -21.04
N VAL A 320 -8.87 -10.19 -20.73
CA VAL A 320 -10.20 -10.49 -21.25
C VAL A 320 -10.90 -9.16 -21.56
N PRO A 321 -11.67 -9.06 -22.66
CA PRO A 321 -12.41 -7.85 -22.96
C PRO A 321 -13.30 -7.38 -21.80
N ALA A 322 -13.30 -6.07 -21.52
CA ALA A 322 -14.08 -5.47 -20.45
C ALA A 322 -15.58 -5.83 -20.51
N LEU A 323 -16.14 -5.85 -21.74
CA LEU A 323 -17.53 -6.26 -22.03
C LEU A 323 -17.85 -7.72 -21.67
N GLU A 324 -16.84 -8.57 -21.53
CA GLU A 324 -17.00 -9.96 -21.12
C GLU A 324 -16.67 -10.14 -19.64
N ALA A 325 -15.57 -9.54 -19.19
CA ALA A 325 -15.03 -9.74 -17.85
C ALA A 325 -15.91 -9.11 -16.75
N PHE A 326 -16.28 -7.85 -16.89
CA PHE A 326 -17.02 -7.13 -15.83
C PHE A 326 -18.45 -7.62 -15.60
N PRO A 327 -19.26 -7.98 -16.60
CA PRO A 327 -20.55 -8.62 -16.35
C PRO A 327 -20.43 -9.93 -15.57
N ARG A 328 -19.39 -10.73 -15.84
CA ARG A 328 -19.11 -11.97 -15.09
C ARG A 328 -18.63 -11.68 -13.67
N ALA A 329 -17.75 -10.67 -13.50
CA ALA A 329 -17.31 -10.22 -12.18
C ALA A 329 -18.51 -9.77 -11.33
N ARG A 330 -19.41 -8.96 -11.91
CA ARG A 330 -20.63 -8.51 -11.23
C ARG A 330 -21.53 -9.66 -10.81
N ALA A 331 -21.82 -10.58 -11.73
CA ALA A 331 -22.67 -11.73 -11.43
C ALA A 331 -22.11 -12.59 -10.29
N ALA A 332 -20.80 -12.81 -10.28
CA ALA A 332 -20.12 -13.56 -9.23
C ALA A 332 -20.11 -12.79 -7.89
N ALA A 333 -19.85 -11.47 -7.90
CA ALA A 333 -19.89 -10.63 -6.70
C ALA A 333 -21.30 -10.62 -6.07
N LEU A 334 -22.34 -10.42 -6.87
CA LEU A 334 -23.72 -10.46 -6.38
C LEU A 334 -24.08 -11.82 -5.78
N LYS A 335 -23.62 -12.91 -6.40
CA LYS A 335 -23.86 -14.25 -5.86
C LYS A 335 -23.09 -14.48 -4.55
N ALA A 336 -21.87 -13.99 -4.43
CA ALA A 336 -21.13 -14.03 -3.17
C ALA A 336 -21.88 -13.30 -2.05
N LEU A 337 -22.38 -12.09 -2.32
CA LEU A 337 -23.11 -11.26 -1.35
C LEU A 337 -24.52 -11.79 -1.03
N GLU A 338 -25.16 -12.51 -1.95
CA GLU A 338 -26.40 -13.23 -1.66
C GLU A 338 -26.21 -14.35 -0.61
N ILE A 339 -25.02 -14.97 -0.60
CA ILE A 339 -24.68 -16.06 0.33
C ILE A 339 -24.11 -15.50 1.64
N ASP A 340 -23.23 -14.51 1.58
CA ASP A 340 -22.61 -13.84 2.72
C ASP A 340 -22.42 -12.34 2.42
N ASP A 341 -23.27 -11.49 2.96
CA ASP A 341 -23.27 -10.03 2.78
C ASP A 341 -22.15 -9.32 3.57
N GLY A 342 -21.44 -10.04 4.44
CA GLY A 342 -20.29 -9.54 5.20
C GLY A 342 -18.94 -9.54 4.44
N LEU A 343 -18.93 -9.85 3.14
CA LEU A 343 -17.70 -9.95 2.36
C LEU A 343 -17.24 -8.59 1.82
N SER A 344 -16.36 -7.90 2.57
CA SER A 344 -15.77 -6.60 2.19
C SER A 344 -15.19 -6.59 0.76
N ASP A 345 -14.44 -7.63 0.38
CA ASP A 345 -13.81 -7.70 -0.94
C ASP A 345 -14.85 -7.84 -2.07
N ALA A 346 -15.95 -8.54 -1.84
CA ALA A 346 -17.03 -8.66 -2.82
C ALA A 346 -17.73 -7.30 -3.06
N HIS A 347 -17.97 -6.51 -2.01
CA HIS A 347 -18.44 -5.13 -2.12
C HIS A 347 -17.44 -4.26 -2.88
N ALA A 348 -16.15 -4.34 -2.57
CA ALA A 348 -15.11 -3.57 -3.27
C ALA A 348 -15.07 -3.88 -4.78
N VAL A 349 -15.17 -5.16 -5.17
CA VAL A 349 -15.24 -5.57 -6.58
C VAL A 349 -16.52 -5.10 -7.23
N LEU A 350 -17.68 -5.23 -6.57
CA LEU A 350 -18.96 -4.78 -7.11
C LEU A 350 -18.96 -3.27 -7.35
N GLY A 351 -18.45 -2.49 -6.40
CA GLY A 351 -18.25 -1.04 -6.54
C GLY A 351 -17.33 -0.70 -7.71
N PHE A 352 -16.22 -1.43 -7.86
CA PHE A 352 -15.30 -1.22 -8.98
C PHE A 352 -16.00 -1.48 -10.32
N VAL A 353 -16.73 -2.57 -10.46
CA VAL A 353 -17.48 -2.87 -11.70
C VAL A 353 -18.54 -1.81 -11.99
N LYS A 354 -19.33 -1.39 -10.98
CA LYS A 354 -20.31 -0.30 -11.13
C LYS A 354 -19.65 0.99 -11.63
N MET A 355 -18.45 1.31 -11.13
CA MET A 355 -17.70 2.50 -11.50
C MET A 355 -17.15 2.42 -12.93
N VAL A 356 -16.41 1.35 -13.27
CA VAL A 356 -15.64 1.30 -14.54
C VAL A 356 -16.45 0.82 -15.74
N HIS A 357 -17.49 0.01 -15.50
CA HIS A 357 -18.26 -0.60 -16.57
C HIS A 357 -19.69 -0.06 -16.67
N ASP A 358 -20.39 0.07 -15.53
CA ASP A 358 -21.79 0.51 -15.53
C ASP A 358 -21.92 2.04 -15.50
N TRP A 359 -20.86 2.75 -15.03
CA TRP A 359 -20.82 4.19 -14.72
C TRP A 359 -21.90 4.59 -13.72
N ASP A 360 -22.28 3.65 -12.82
CA ASP A 360 -23.16 3.88 -11.69
C ASP A 360 -22.32 4.43 -10.51
N TRP A 361 -22.09 5.72 -10.54
CA TRP A 361 -21.23 6.42 -9.58
C TRP A 361 -21.78 6.37 -8.15
N GLN A 362 -23.10 6.48 -7.99
CA GLN A 362 -23.73 6.45 -6.67
C GLN A 362 -23.74 5.04 -6.08
N GLY A 363 -24.08 4.06 -6.90
CA GLY A 363 -24.02 2.66 -6.48
C GLY A 363 -22.60 2.22 -6.18
N ALA A 364 -21.59 2.70 -6.94
CA ALA A 364 -20.18 2.41 -6.66
C ALA A 364 -19.73 2.99 -5.29
N GLU A 365 -20.07 4.25 -5.00
CA GLU A 365 -19.78 4.88 -3.72
C GLU A 365 -20.38 4.09 -2.55
N THR A 366 -21.63 3.67 -2.68
CA THR A 366 -22.32 2.88 -1.65
C THR A 366 -21.57 1.59 -1.35
N GLU A 367 -21.18 0.87 -2.40
CA GLU A 367 -20.44 -0.39 -2.24
C GLU A 367 -19.05 -0.17 -1.62
N PHE A 368 -18.32 0.88 -2.00
CA PHE A 368 -17.01 1.18 -1.43
C PHE A 368 -17.10 1.57 0.06
N ARG A 369 -18.10 2.36 0.44
CA ARG A 369 -18.34 2.69 1.84
C ARG A 369 -18.69 1.46 2.66
N GLN A 370 -19.51 0.57 2.12
CA GLN A 370 -19.84 -0.71 2.76
C GLN A 370 -18.60 -1.59 2.90
N ALA A 371 -17.74 -1.67 1.88
CA ALA A 371 -16.48 -2.40 1.96
C ALA A 371 -15.56 -1.87 3.08
N ILE A 372 -15.46 -0.54 3.22
CA ILE A 372 -14.65 0.08 4.28
C ILE A 372 -15.27 -0.15 5.66
N GLU A 373 -16.59 -0.08 5.80
CA GLU A 373 -17.30 -0.33 7.07
C GLU A 373 -17.11 -1.78 7.55
N LEU A 374 -17.22 -2.75 6.65
CA LEU A 374 -17.02 -4.17 6.94
C LEU A 374 -15.55 -4.52 7.23
N GLY A 375 -14.62 -3.84 6.56
CA GLY A 375 -13.18 -4.08 6.68
C GLY A 375 -12.34 -2.81 6.77
N PRO A 376 -12.42 -2.00 7.86
CA PRO A 376 -11.73 -0.70 7.96
C PRO A 376 -10.19 -0.81 7.97
N HIS A 377 -9.68 -2.00 8.20
CA HIS A 377 -8.24 -2.32 8.18
C HIS A 377 -7.85 -3.14 6.93
N MET A 378 -8.79 -3.40 6.04
CA MET A 378 -8.52 -4.02 4.75
C MET A 378 -8.17 -2.94 3.72
N PRO A 379 -7.01 -3.05 3.05
CA PRO A 379 -6.56 -1.99 2.14
C PRO A 379 -7.41 -1.90 0.85
N GLY A 380 -8.15 -2.96 0.49
CA GLY A 380 -8.90 -3.07 -0.75
C GLY A 380 -10.00 -2.02 -0.91
N GLY A 381 -10.82 -1.80 0.15
CA GLY A 381 -11.89 -0.81 0.15
C GLY A 381 -11.36 0.62 -0.02
N HIS A 382 -10.33 1.00 0.74
CA HIS A 382 -9.68 2.32 0.64
C HIS A 382 -9.03 2.54 -0.73
N TYR A 383 -8.34 1.52 -1.25
CA TYR A 383 -7.74 1.56 -2.58
C TYR A 383 -8.80 1.80 -3.68
N ALA A 384 -9.88 1.05 -3.65
CA ALA A 384 -10.96 1.17 -4.64
C ALA A 384 -11.71 2.51 -4.51
N PHE A 385 -11.97 2.96 -3.29
CA PHE A 385 -12.61 4.26 -3.05
C PHE A 385 -11.73 5.44 -3.47
N SER A 386 -10.41 5.34 -3.34
CA SER A 386 -9.47 6.35 -3.86
C SER A 386 -9.58 6.51 -5.38
N HIS A 387 -9.78 5.44 -6.14
CA HIS A 387 -10.04 5.51 -7.58
C HIS A 387 -11.33 6.26 -7.89
N TRP A 388 -12.39 6.02 -7.12
CA TRP A 388 -13.66 6.73 -7.27
C TRP A 388 -13.51 8.23 -6.97
N CYS A 389 -12.88 8.58 -5.85
CA CYS A 389 -12.60 9.97 -5.48
C CYS A 389 -11.79 10.69 -6.58
N LEU A 390 -10.76 10.02 -7.12
CA LEU A 390 -9.95 10.56 -8.21
C LEU A 390 -10.81 10.83 -9.46
N ALA A 391 -11.63 9.87 -9.87
CA ALA A 391 -12.50 10.01 -11.03
C ALA A 391 -13.53 11.15 -10.87
N LYS A 392 -14.05 11.34 -9.66
CA LYS A 392 -14.99 12.44 -9.31
C LYS A 392 -14.29 13.80 -9.16
N GLY A 393 -12.95 13.84 -9.15
CA GLY A 393 -12.18 15.07 -8.94
C GLY A 393 -12.04 15.48 -7.48
N GLU A 394 -12.37 14.60 -6.54
CA GLU A 394 -12.21 14.79 -5.10
C GLU A 394 -10.76 14.50 -4.70
N LEU A 395 -9.82 15.27 -5.29
CA LEU A 395 -8.38 14.98 -5.26
C LEU A 395 -7.80 14.87 -3.85
N LYS A 396 -8.27 15.71 -2.92
CA LYS A 396 -7.80 15.65 -1.53
C LYS A 396 -8.15 14.31 -0.89
N GLN A 397 -9.41 13.89 -1.02
CA GLN A 397 -9.88 12.62 -0.47
C GLN A 397 -9.22 11.43 -1.19
N ALA A 398 -9.02 11.52 -2.51
CA ALA A 398 -8.29 10.50 -3.26
C ALA A 398 -6.88 10.26 -2.70
N VAL A 399 -6.14 11.33 -2.35
CA VAL A 399 -4.83 11.22 -1.72
C VAL A 399 -4.92 10.63 -0.31
N GLU A 400 -5.90 11.03 0.50
CA GLU A 400 -6.10 10.52 1.86
C GLU A 400 -6.39 9.01 1.83
N GLU A 401 -7.29 8.56 0.97
CA GLU A 401 -7.66 7.16 0.83
C GLU A 401 -6.52 6.30 0.23
N ALA A 402 -5.78 6.83 -0.76
CA ALA A 402 -4.61 6.15 -1.30
C ALA A 402 -3.51 5.99 -0.25
N LYS A 403 -3.24 7.02 0.56
CA LYS A 403 -2.31 6.94 1.69
C LYS A 403 -2.78 5.91 2.71
N ARG A 404 -4.07 5.91 3.05
CA ARG A 404 -4.64 4.93 3.97
C ARG A 404 -4.44 3.50 3.47
N ALA A 405 -4.65 3.26 2.18
CA ALA A 405 -4.41 1.95 1.56
C ALA A 405 -2.93 1.52 1.67
N ILE A 406 -1.97 2.45 1.51
CA ILE A 406 -0.53 2.18 1.68
C ILE A 406 -0.16 1.98 3.14
N ASP A 407 -0.70 2.78 4.06
CA ASP A 407 -0.44 2.61 5.50
C ASP A 407 -0.87 1.22 5.98
N LEU A 408 -1.94 0.68 5.38
CA LEU A 408 -2.40 -0.67 5.64
C LEU A 408 -1.54 -1.72 4.93
N ASP A 409 -1.04 -1.45 3.72
CA ASP A 409 -0.27 -2.41 2.89
C ASP A 409 0.94 -1.73 2.21
N PRO A 410 2.01 -1.44 2.98
CA PRO A 410 3.09 -0.55 2.56
C PRO A 410 3.99 -1.12 1.43
N LEU A 411 4.02 -2.43 1.23
CA LEU A 411 4.84 -3.08 0.22
C LEU A 411 4.07 -3.47 -1.06
N SER A 412 2.80 -3.08 -1.15
CA SER A 412 1.97 -3.33 -2.33
C SER A 412 2.37 -2.43 -3.50
N LEU A 413 2.91 -3.00 -4.55
CA LEU A 413 3.27 -2.27 -5.77
C LEU A 413 2.07 -1.52 -6.40
N PRO A 414 0.88 -2.16 -6.58
CA PRO A 414 -0.27 -1.47 -7.16
C PRO A 414 -0.74 -0.26 -6.34
N LYS A 415 -0.71 -0.34 -4.99
CA LYS A 415 -1.14 0.76 -4.11
C LYS A 415 -0.12 1.90 -4.10
N ASN A 416 1.19 1.59 -4.07
CA ASN A 416 2.25 2.58 -4.19
C ASN A 416 2.21 3.28 -5.54
N TYR A 417 2.04 2.54 -6.63
CA TYR A 417 1.85 3.10 -7.97
C TYR A 417 0.62 4.00 -8.04
N HIS A 418 -0.52 3.56 -7.48
CA HIS A 418 -1.76 4.33 -7.49
C HIS A 418 -1.62 5.68 -6.78
N LEU A 419 -0.95 5.74 -5.63
CA LEU A 419 -0.68 7.03 -4.97
C LEU A 419 0.16 7.94 -5.86
N GLY A 420 1.18 7.40 -6.56
CA GLY A 420 1.93 8.15 -7.57
C GLY A 420 1.03 8.69 -8.69
N ALA A 421 0.08 7.86 -9.17
CA ALA A 421 -0.91 8.28 -10.16
C ALA A 421 -1.86 9.35 -9.61
N VAL A 422 -2.35 9.20 -8.38
CA VAL A 422 -3.20 10.22 -7.73
C VAL A 422 -2.47 11.56 -7.62
N TYR A 423 -1.20 11.57 -7.23
CA TYR A 423 -0.39 12.79 -7.21
C TYR A 423 -0.20 13.39 -8.61
N PHE A 424 0.02 12.56 -9.63
CA PHE A 424 0.12 12.99 -11.02
C PHE A 424 -1.16 13.68 -11.50
N PHE A 425 -2.33 13.06 -11.28
CA PHE A 425 -3.63 13.64 -11.63
C PHE A 425 -3.99 14.88 -10.78
N ALA A 426 -3.44 14.98 -9.56
CA ALA A 426 -3.56 16.17 -8.72
C ALA A 426 -2.56 17.29 -9.08
N HIS A 427 -1.81 17.15 -10.19
CA HIS A 427 -0.75 18.06 -10.63
C HIS A 427 0.39 18.26 -9.61
N GLN A 428 0.53 17.35 -8.65
CA GLN A 428 1.60 17.34 -7.65
C GLN A 428 2.78 16.50 -8.14
N TYR A 429 3.37 16.93 -9.25
CA TYR A 429 4.34 16.12 -10.01
C TYR A 429 5.59 15.72 -9.21
N ASP A 430 6.10 16.58 -8.31
CA ASP A 430 7.26 16.23 -7.48
C ASP A 430 6.96 15.09 -6.51
N LEU A 431 5.75 15.10 -5.92
CA LEU A 431 5.29 14.00 -5.06
C LEU A 431 5.02 12.72 -5.86
N ALA A 432 4.50 12.86 -7.10
CA ALA A 432 4.30 11.74 -8.00
C ALA A 432 5.64 11.06 -8.33
N ILE A 433 6.66 11.83 -8.71
CA ILE A 433 8.02 11.34 -9.01
C ILE A 433 8.60 10.61 -7.79
N ALA A 434 8.58 11.25 -6.62
CA ALA A 434 9.12 10.66 -5.40
C ALA A 434 8.42 9.33 -5.03
N GLN A 435 7.09 9.27 -5.18
CA GLN A 435 6.32 8.06 -4.87
C GLN A 435 6.55 6.94 -5.90
N LEU A 436 6.68 7.30 -7.19
CA LEU A 436 6.93 6.32 -8.26
C LEU A 436 8.36 5.75 -8.17
N HIS A 437 9.37 6.57 -7.82
CA HIS A 437 10.71 6.05 -7.51
C HIS A 437 10.70 5.07 -6.34
N LYS A 438 9.99 5.40 -5.25
CA LYS A 438 9.79 4.46 -4.16
C LYS A 438 9.14 3.15 -4.62
N THR A 439 8.22 3.21 -5.59
CA THR A 439 7.59 2.02 -6.16
C THR A 439 8.61 1.18 -6.95
N SER A 440 9.47 1.82 -7.74
CA SER A 440 10.55 1.15 -8.49
C SER A 440 11.66 0.61 -7.58
N GLU A 441 11.89 1.23 -6.41
CA GLU A 441 12.81 0.68 -5.39
C GLU A 441 12.27 -0.61 -4.75
N LEU A 442 10.94 -0.74 -4.60
CA LEU A 442 10.31 -1.97 -4.11
C LEU A 442 10.46 -3.12 -5.11
N ASP A 443 10.33 -2.83 -6.40
CA ASP A 443 10.57 -3.78 -7.49
C ASP A 443 11.01 -3.03 -8.77
N PRO A 444 12.31 -3.08 -9.10
CA PRO A 444 12.84 -2.44 -10.30
C PRO A 444 12.29 -3.01 -11.62
N SER A 445 11.67 -4.18 -11.61
CA SER A 445 11.05 -4.79 -12.79
C SER A 445 9.61 -4.32 -13.05
N PHE A 446 9.05 -3.49 -12.17
CA PHE A 446 7.68 -2.99 -12.28
C PHE A 446 7.56 -1.89 -13.35
N GLY A 447 7.63 -2.25 -14.63
CA GLY A 447 7.70 -1.35 -15.78
C GLY A 447 6.57 -0.31 -15.88
N ILE A 448 5.40 -0.57 -15.25
CA ILE A 448 4.27 0.38 -15.24
C ILE A 448 4.65 1.68 -14.48
N ALA A 449 5.47 1.59 -13.42
CA ALA A 449 5.94 2.77 -12.70
C ALA A 449 6.85 3.64 -13.59
N HIS A 450 7.73 3.03 -14.35
CA HIS A 450 8.62 3.73 -15.31
C HIS A 450 7.82 4.42 -16.44
N ASN A 451 6.73 3.81 -16.93
CA ASN A 451 5.82 4.46 -17.88
C ASN A 451 5.21 5.76 -17.32
N LEU A 452 4.75 5.75 -16.08
CA LEU A 452 4.14 6.93 -15.48
C LEU A 452 5.20 7.98 -15.09
N LEU A 453 6.41 7.56 -14.67
CA LEU A 453 7.56 8.45 -14.48
C LEU A 453 7.89 9.19 -15.78
N ALA A 454 7.99 8.47 -16.90
CA ALA A 454 8.28 9.05 -18.21
C ALA A 454 7.27 10.16 -18.58
N VAL A 455 5.98 9.88 -18.43
CA VAL A 455 4.92 10.88 -18.70
C VAL A 455 5.00 12.04 -17.70
N THR A 456 5.27 11.77 -16.42
CA THR A 456 5.36 12.81 -15.39
C THR A 456 6.54 13.74 -15.65
N TYR A 457 7.72 13.21 -15.97
CA TYR A 457 8.90 13.99 -16.34
C TYR A 457 8.67 14.82 -17.62
N ALA A 458 8.06 14.22 -18.65
CA ALA A 458 7.73 14.94 -19.89
C ALA A 458 6.76 16.10 -19.64
N THR A 459 5.75 15.89 -18.77
CA THR A 459 4.78 16.93 -18.39
C THR A 459 5.46 18.10 -17.66
N LYS A 460 6.53 17.83 -16.88
CA LYS A 460 7.36 18.86 -16.23
C LYS A 460 8.38 19.52 -17.16
N GLY A 461 8.54 19.04 -18.39
CA GLY A 461 9.59 19.51 -19.31
C GLY A 461 10.99 18.92 -19.05
N MET A 462 11.10 17.91 -18.19
CA MET A 462 12.34 17.17 -17.90
C MET A 462 12.51 16.05 -18.92
N PHE A 463 12.85 16.45 -20.15
CA PHE A 463 12.80 15.56 -21.31
C PHE A 463 13.89 14.48 -21.33
N GLY A 464 15.05 14.75 -20.73
CA GLY A 464 16.14 13.76 -20.61
C GLY A 464 15.69 12.56 -19.80
N GLU A 465 15.21 12.81 -18.59
CA GLU A 465 14.69 11.82 -17.66
C GLU A 465 13.44 11.11 -18.22
N ALA A 466 12.58 11.84 -18.93
CA ALA A 466 11.39 11.27 -19.57
C ALA A 466 11.75 10.18 -20.60
N VAL A 467 12.77 10.42 -21.41
CA VAL A 467 13.22 9.45 -22.42
C VAL A 467 13.89 8.25 -21.76
N GLU A 468 14.74 8.46 -20.75
CA GLU A 468 15.40 7.39 -20.00
C GLU A 468 14.38 6.44 -19.37
N GLU A 469 13.37 6.98 -18.70
CA GLU A 469 12.30 6.20 -18.07
C GLU A 469 11.41 5.45 -19.11
N ALA A 470 11.13 6.09 -20.26
CA ALA A 470 10.37 5.44 -21.33
C ALA A 470 11.14 4.27 -21.97
N GLU A 471 12.47 4.41 -22.15
CA GLU A 471 13.31 3.33 -22.65
C GLU A 471 13.47 2.20 -21.62
N THR A 472 13.57 2.53 -20.33
CA THR A 472 13.57 1.55 -19.24
C THR A 472 12.26 0.75 -19.23
N ALA A 473 11.13 1.44 -19.32
CA ALA A 473 9.82 0.79 -19.40
C ALA A 473 9.71 -0.16 -20.60
N ARG A 474 10.24 0.26 -21.75
CA ARG A 474 10.26 -0.54 -22.98
C ARG A 474 11.16 -1.78 -22.86
N ALA A 475 12.30 -1.65 -22.20
CA ALA A 475 13.23 -2.76 -21.98
C ALA A 475 12.64 -3.82 -21.01
N LEU A 476 11.87 -3.38 -20.01
CA LEU A 476 11.22 -4.26 -19.05
C LEU A 476 9.94 -4.93 -19.61
N TYR A 477 9.23 -4.23 -20.47
CA TYR A 477 7.97 -4.70 -21.05
C TYR A 477 7.81 -4.12 -22.46
N ASP A 478 8.26 -4.87 -23.47
CA ASP A 478 8.12 -4.51 -24.88
C ASP A 478 6.69 -4.81 -25.38
N GLY A 479 5.76 -3.94 -24.99
CA GLY A 479 4.34 -4.05 -25.32
C GLY A 479 3.77 -2.73 -25.81
N LEU A 480 2.54 -2.78 -26.32
CA LEU A 480 1.81 -1.60 -26.85
C LEU A 480 1.77 -0.44 -25.85
N TYR A 481 1.74 -0.74 -24.54
CA TYR A 481 1.69 0.28 -23.49
C TYR A 481 2.95 1.16 -23.47
N SER A 482 4.12 0.54 -23.54
CA SER A 482 5.39 1.28 -23.57
C SER A 482 5.58 2.05 -24.88
N GLN A 483 5.11 1.51 -26.00
CA GLN A 483 5.12 2.21 -27.29
C GLN A 483 4.24 3.46 -27.25
N VAL A 484 3.01 3.35 -26.74
CA VAL A 484 2.09 4.48 -26.57
C VAL A 484 2.64 5.52 -25.60
N THR A 485 3.29 5.09 -24.53
CA THR A 485 3.98 6.00 -23.59
C THR A 485 5.08 6.78 -24.33
N LEU A 486 5.91 6.11 -25.11
CA LEU A 486 6.98 6.77 -25.89
C LEU A 486 6.41 7.75 -26.94
N ALA A 487 5.30 7.39 -27.62
CA ALA A 487 4.62 8.32 -28.52
C ALA A 487 4.12 9.57 -27.79
N GLY A 488 3.53 9.40 -26.60
CA GLY A 488 3.07 10.50 -25.74
C GLY A 488 4.22 11.41 -25.28
N VAL A 489 5.34 10.84 -24.84
CA VAL A 489 6.56 11.58 -24.47
C VAL A 489 7.07 12.38 -25.66
N ASN A 490 7.19 11.78 -26.86
CA ASN A 490 7.62 12.49 -28.06
C ASN A 490 6.65 13.64 -28.43
N ALA A 491 5.34 13.44 -28.29
CA ALA A 491 4.35 14.50 -28.54
C ALA A 491 4.50 15.67 -27.57
N LEU A 492 4.74 15.40 -26.28
CA LEU A 492 4.97 16.43 -25.26
C LEU A 492 6.31 17.18 -25.49
N MET A 493 7.32 16.49 -26.03
CA MET A 493 8.60 17.10 -26.44
C MET A 493 8.50 17.95 -27.72
N GLY A 494 7.35 17.96 -28.40
CA GLY A 494 7.19 18.61 -29.70
C GLY A 494 7.76 17.82 -30.89
N LYS A 495 8.21 16.58 -30.70
CA LYS A 495 8.68 15.66 -31.74
C LYS A 495 7.48 14.99 -32.42
N LEU A 496 6.66 15.81 -33.12
CA LEU A 496 5.35 15.37 -33.62
C LEU A 496 5.45 14.32 -34.73
N VAL A 497 6.53 14.32 -35.50
CA VAL A 497 6.75 13.34 -36.60
C VAL A 497 7.01 11.96 -36.01
N GLU A 498 7.88 11.87 -35.01
CA GLU A 498 8.21 10.64 -34.30
C GLU A 498 7.00 10.09 -33.54
N ALA A 499 6.28 10.96 -32.84
CA ALA A 499 5.06 10.58 -32.13
C ALA A 499 4.02 9.98 -33.09
N ARG A 500 3.80 10.62 -34.24
CA ARG A 500 2.83 10.15 -35.26
C ARG A 500 3.28 8.84 -35.90
N LYS A 501 4.59 8.65 -36.13
CA LYS A 501 5.13 7.39 -36.64
C LYS A 501 4.82 6.22 -35.69
N ILE A 502 5.16 6.36 -34.41
CA ILE A 502 4.92 5.32 -33.40
C ILE A 502 3.40 5.06 -33.26
N LEU A 503 2.58 6.12 -33.21
CA LEU A 503 1.13 5.99 -33.15
C LEU A 503 0.58 5.20 -34.35
N GLY A 504 1.07 5.48 -35.57
CA GLY A 504 0.66 4.75 -36.78
C GLY A 504 1.03 3.25 -36.73
N GLU A 505 2.17 2.90 -36.13
CA GLU A 505 2.55 1.49 -35.91
C GLU A 505 1.60 0.81 -34.90
N VAL A 506 1.25 1.49 -33.80
CA VAL A 506 0.29 1.03 -32.79
C VAL A 506 -1.10 0.84 -33.41
N GLU A 507 -1.57 1.79 -34.23
CA GLU A 507 -2.87 1.73 -34.90
C GLU A 507 -2.98 0.60 -35.92
N GLN A 508 -1.89 0.20 -36.57
CA GLN A 508 -1.88 -0.94 -37.49
C GLN A 508 -2.11 -2.27 -36.77
N VAL A 509 -1.57 -2.42 -35.56
CA VAL A 509 -1.81 -3.60 -34.72
C VAL A 509 -3.25 -3.63 -34.21
N SER A 510 -3.87 -2.47 -34.04
CA SER A 510 -5.23 -2.29 -33.48
C SER A 510 -6.38 -2.59 -34.44
N LYS A 511 -6.13 -3.13 -35.64
CA LYS A 511 -7.18 -3.58 -36.57
C LYS A 511 -7.92 -4.84 -36.13
N ALA A 512 -7.48 -5.47 -35.04
CA ALA A 512 -8.23 -6.54 -34.37
C ALA A 512 -9.55 -5.98 -33.78
N PRO A 513 -10.64 -6.77 -33.73
CA PRO A 513 -11.94 -6.33 -33.23
C PRO A 513 -11.93 -5.90 -31.76
N TYR A 514 -10.87 -6.18 -31.03
CA TYR A 514 -10.63 -5.76 -29.67
C TYR A 514 -9.24 -5.11 -29.56
N PHE A 515 -9.23 -3.80 -29.30
CA PHE A 515 -8.02 -3.04 -29.05
C PHE A 515 -8.12 -2.42 -27.66
N PRO A 516 -7.35 -2.94 -26.69
CA PRO A 516 -7.55 -2.61 -25.27
C PRO A 516 -6.95 -1.27 -24.84
N ARG A 517 -6.70 -0.32 -25.77
CA ARG A 517 -6.02 0.94 -25.41
C ARG A 517 -6.38 2.12 -26.31
N ALA A 518 -7.61 2.15 -26.77
CA ALA A 518 -8.09 3.23 -27.63
C ALA A 518 -8.02 4.61 -26.96
N LEU A 519 -8.23 4.67 -25.63
CA LEU A 519 -8.09 5.91 -24.85
C LEU A 519 -6.70 6.52 -24.96
N TRP A 520 -5.65 5.70 -25.02
CA TRP A 520 -4.27 6.18 -25.16
C TRP A 520 -4.00 6.75 -26.54
N CYS A 521 -4.53 6.13 -27.59
CA CYS A 521 -4.47 6.68 -28.95
C CYS A 521 -5.22 8.01 -29.02
N ALA A 522 -6.42 8.10 -28.42
CA ALA A 522 -7.17 9.35 -28.30
C ALA A 522 -6.34 10.46 -27.64
N LYS A 523 -5.61 10.14 -26.55
CA LYS A 523 -4.73 11.09 -25.87
C LYS A 523 -3.62 11.58 -26.77
N ILE A 524 -2.96 10.69 -27.52
CA ILE A 524 -1.87 11.10 -28.42
C ILE A 524 -2.41 11.99 -29.54
N HIS A 525 -3.55 11.66 -30.16
CA HIS A 525 -4.21 12.52 -31.15
C HIS A 525 -4.55 13.90 -30.58
N ALA A 526 -5.03 13.96 -29.34
CA ALA A 526 -5.29 15.23 -28.65
C ALA A 526 -3.99 16.06 -28.48
N LEU A 527 -2.88 15.42 -28.08
CA LEU A 527 -1.57 16.07 -27.99
C LEU A 527 -1.05 16.55 -29.36
N LEU A 528 -1.35 15.82 -30.42
CA LEU A 528 -1.02 16.19 -31.80
C LEU A 528 -1.96 17.27 -32.39
N ALA A 529 -2.95 17.75 -31.63
CA ALA A 529 -4.03 18.66 -32.05
C ALA A 529 -4.94 18.11 -33.17
N GLU A 530 -5.05 16.78 -33.28
CA GLU A 530 -5.89 16.05 -34.21
C GLU A 530 -7.24 15.73 -33.57
N ARG A 531 -8.04 16.77 -33.28
CA ARG A 531 -9.27 16.67 -32.46
C ARG A 531 -10.24 15.61 -32.95
N ASP A 532 -10.53 15.57 -34.27
CA ASP A 532 -11.50 14.64 -34.81
C ASP A 532 -11.05 13.19 -34.66
N GLN A 533 -9.78 12.91 -34.88
CA GLN A 533 -9.22 11.58 -34.63
C GLN A 533 -9.26 11.21 -33.14
N ALA A 534 -8.97 12.16 -32.25
CA ALA A 534 -9.09 11.93 -30.80
C ALA A 534 -10.51 11.48 -30.42
N PHE A 535 -11.57 12.11 -30.98
CA PHE A 535 -12.95 11.71 -30.70
C PHE A 535 -13.30 10.34 -31.33
N VAL A 536 -12.80 10.01 -32.51
CA VAL A 536 -12.98 8.67 -33.10
C VAL A 536 -12.41 7.59 -32.15
N TRP A 537 -11.24 7.83 -31.56
CA TRP A 537 -10.64 6.89 -30.62
C TRP A 537 -11.31 6.90 -29.24
N LEU A 538 -11.83 8.03 -28.77
CA LEU A 538 -12.67 8.10 -27.57
C LEU A 538 -13.94 7.27 -27.72
N ASP A 539 -14.62 7.33 -28.88
CA ASP A 539 -15.81 6.52 -29.14
C ASP A 539 -15.48 5.02 -29.13
N ARG A 540 -14.34 4.61 -29.71
CA ARG A 540 -13.87 3.21 -29.62
C ARG A 540 -13.60 2.77 -28.18
N ALA A 541 -12.96 3.63 -27.37
CA ALA A 541 -12.72 3.35 -25.97
C ALA A 541 -14.04 3.19 -25.20
N TRP A 542 -15.04 4.01 -25.52
CA TRP A 542 -16.37 3.94 -24.93
C TRP A 542 -17.12 2.67 -25.33
N GLU A 543 -17.09 2.30 -26.62
CA GLU A 543 -17.67 1.04 -27.13
C GLU A 543 -17.04 -0.18 -26.47
N ALA A 544 -15.72 -0.15 -26.26
CA ALA A 544 -14.96 -1.21 -25.59
C ALA A 544 -15.12 -1.21 -24.05
N ARG A 545 -15.78 -0.20 -23.48
CA ARG A 545 -15.90 -0.03 -22.02
C ARG A 545 -14.53 -0.02 -21.31
N GLU A 546 -13.54 0.68 -21.88
CA GLU A 546 -12.21 0.74 -21.29
C GLU A 546 -12.24 1.32 -19.86
N PRO A 547 -11.70 0.61 -18.86
CA PRO A 547 -11.75 1.04 -17.46
C PRO A 547 -11.14 2.42 -17.20
N ALA A 548 -10.11 2.79 -17.97
CA ALA A 548 -9.40 4.05 -17.81
C ALA A 548 -10.21 5.30 -18.19
N LEU A 549 -11.37 5.14 -18.84
CA LEU A 549 -12.28 6.25 -19.16
C LEU A 549 -12.73 7.05 -17.94
N ILE A 550 -12.76 6.44 -16.77
CA ILE A 550 -13.12 7.12 -15.51
C ILE A 550 -12.18 8.29 -15.17
N TYR A 551 -10.96 8.31 -15.73
CA TYR A 551 -9.97 9.37 -15.51
C TYR A 551 -9.96 10.45 -16.59
N LEU A 552 -10.85 10.38 -17.57
CA LEU A 552 -10.85 11.28 -18.72
C LEU A 552 -10.91 12.76 -18.32
N ARG A 553 -11.68 13.07 -17.29
CA ARG A 553 -11.85 14.45 -16.78
C ARG A 553 -10.56 15.05 -16.22
N GLN A 554 -9.77 14.27 -15.47
CA GLN A 554 -8.53 14.71 -14.82
C GLN A 554 -7.28 14.35 -15.64
N GLY A 555 -7.43 13.57 -16.71
CA GLY A 555 -6.32 13.04 -17.47
C GLY A 555 -5.55 14.13 -18.21
N PRO A 556 -4.28 14.40 -17.81
CA PRO A 556 -3.46 15.35 -18.57
C PRO A 556 -3.25 14.84 -20.00
N GLY A 557 -3.28 15.80 -20.96
CA GLY A 557 -3.19 15.56 -22.39
C GLY A 557 -4.51 15.67 -23.14
N PHE A 558 -5.65 15.82 -22.42
CA PHE A 558 -6.97 16.11 -23.03
C PHE A 558 -7.37 17.58 -22.93
N GLU A 559 -6.53 18.46 -22.36
CA GLU A 559 -6.84 19.89 -22.16
C GLU A 559 -7.23 20.59 -23.46
N ARG A 560 -6.66 20.15 -24.59
CA ARG A 560 -6.98 20.68 -25.93
C ARG A 560 -8.36 20.30 -26.45
N LEU A 561 -9.07 19.40 -25.76
CA LEU A 561 -10.43 18.99 -26.07
C LEU A 561 -11.47 19.65 -25.16
N HIS A 562 -11.06 20.30 -24.05
CA HIS A 562 -11.98 20.83 -23.05
C HIS A 562 -12.92 21.92 -23.61
N ASP A 563 -12.49 22.69 -24.61
CA ASP A 563 -13.26 23.71 -25.28
C ASP A 563 -14.17 23.16 -26.39
N ASP A 564 -14.08 21.88 -26.74
CA ASP A 564 -14.91 21.22 -27.74
C ASP A 564 -16.19 20.66 -27.06
N PRO A 565 -17.40 21.05 -27.55
CA PRO A 565 -18.65 20.60 -26.94
C PRO A 565 -18.82 19.07 -26.92
N ARG A 566 -18.19 18.36 -27.86
CA ARG A 566 -18.19 16.88 -27.89
C ARG A 566 -17.54 16.29 -26.64
N PHE A 567 -16.55 16.98 -26.02
CA PHE A 567 -15.90 16.50 -24.82
C PHE A 567 -16.86 16.53 -23.61
N ALA A 568 -17.62 17.61 -23.45
CA ALA A 568 -18.63 17.70 -22.41
C ALA A 568 -19.75 16.66 -22.61
N ASP A 569 -20.16 16.40 -23.88
CA ASP A 569 -21.09 15.32 -24.20
C ASP A 569 -20.54 13.95 -23.82
N PHE A 570 -19.26 13.72 -24.08
CA PHE A 570 -18.60 12.46 -23.77
C PHE A 570 -18.55 12.23 -22.25
N LEU A 571 -18.18 13.24 -21.47
CA LEU A 571 -18.21 13.17 -20.01
C LEU A 571 -19.62 12.86 -19.48
N ARG A 572 -20.67 13.46 -20.05
CA ARG A 572 -22.07 13.14 -19.68
C ARG A 572 -22.45 11.70 -19.98
N ARG A 573 -21.99 11.12 -21.11
CA ARG A 573 -22.24 9.72 -21.48
C ARG A 573 -21.69 8.71 -20.47
N ILE A 574 -20.60 9.06 -19.77
CA ILE A 574 -19.98 8.24 -18.72
C ILE A 574 -20.36 8.72 -17.29
N GLY A 575 -21.34 9.62 -17.16
CA GLY A 575 -21.84 10.11 -15.88
C GLY A 575 -20.88 11.01 -15.11
N LEU A 576 -19.85 11.56 -15.78
CA LEU A 576 -18.97 12.60 -15.26
C LEU A 576 -19.47 13.96 -15.76
N THR A 577 -20.20 14.70 -14.93
CA THR A 577 -20.57 16.08 -15.25
C THR A 577 -19.36 16.99 -15.22
N ALA A 578 -19.38 18.03 -16.08
CA ALA A 578 -18.30 19.03 -16.19
C ALA A 578 -18.10 19.82 -14.90
#